data_10bd89cc638e0a8320b691008c39fa57
#
_entry.id   10bd89cc638e0a8320b691008c39fa57
#
_cell.length_a   1.000
_cell.length_b   1.000
_cell.length_c   1.000
_cell.angle_alpha   90.00
_cell.angle_beta   90.00
_cell.angle_gamma   90.00
#
_symmetry.space_group_name_H-M   'P 1'
#
loop_
_entity.id
_entity.type
_entity.pdbx_description
1 polymer ?
#
loop_
_entity_poly.entity_id
_entity_poly.type
_entity_poly.pdbx_seq_one_letter_code
_entity_poly.pdbx_strand_id
1 'polypeptide(L)' 'MTVDHRVLRVHGGRLVVAERRIDLETELDAAAAEGFQLVNSFTVDDNVYLVLRRAS' A
#
# COMPACT_ATOMS: atom_id res chain seq x y z
N MET A 1 -17.13 10.64 11.55
CA MET A 1 -16.23 9.50 11.33
C MET A 1 -15.58 9.62 9.97
N THR A 2 -14.28 9.62 9.91
CA THR A 2 -13.52 9.76 8.67
C THR A 2 -12.89 8.45 8.29
N VAL A 3 -12.87 8.15 6.99
CA VAL A 3 -12.22 6.95 6.48
C VAL A 3 -11.10 7.41 5.55
N ASP A 4 -9.89 6.98 5.85
CA ASP A 4 -8.72 7.27 5.03
C ASP A 4 -8.36 6.04 4.20
N HIS A 5 -7.97 6.27 2.97
CA HIS A 5 -7.48 5.21 2.09
C HIS A 5 -6.05 5.53 1.65
N ARG A 6 -5.27 4.48 1.47
CA ARG A 6 -3.92 4.59 0.93
C ARG A 6 -3.77 3.50 -0.12
N VAL A 7 -3.22 3.85 -1.27
CA VAL A 7 -2.97 2.89 -2.34
C VAL A 7 -1.47 2.77 -2.54
N LEU A 8 -0.96 1.54 -2.48
CA LEU A 8 0.44 1.24 -2.74
C LEU A 8 0.54 0.52 -4.07
N ARG A 9 1.51 0.91 -4.89
CA ARG A 9 1.75 0.27 -6.19
C ARG A 9 3.05 -0.52 -6.12
N VAL A 10 2.98 -1.79 -6.50
CA VAL A 10 4.13 -2.68 -6.58
C VAL A 10 4.37 -3.01 -8.05
N HIS A 11 5.57 -2.78 -8.53
CA HIS A 11 5.95 -3.07 -9.90
C HIS A 11 7.21 -3.93 -9.90
N GLY A 12 7.17 -5.08 -10.60
CA GLY A 12 8.31 -5.98 -10.65
C GLY A 12 8.71 -6.49 -9.27
N GLY A 13 7.74 -6.72 -8.38
CA GLY A 13 7.99 -7.20 -7.03
C GLY A 13 8.53 -6.15 -6.07
N ARG A 14 8.54 -4.88 -6.48
CA ARG A 14 9.07 -3.78 -5.65
C ARG A 14 8.07 -2.65 -5.54
N LEU A 15 7.96 -2.09 -4.35
CA LEU A 15 7.12 -0.94 -4.11
C LEU A 15 7.71 0.28 -4.82
N VAL A 16 6.85 1.03 -5.52
CA VAL A 16 7.25 2.25 -6.22
C VAL A 16 6.67 3.45 -5.47
N VAL A 17 7.53 4.24 -4.87
CA VAL A 17 7.11 5.46 -4.16
C VAL A 17 8.08 6.58 -4.52
N ALA A 18 7.59 7.61 -5.21
CA ALA A 18 8.36 8.83 -5.51
C ALA A 18 9.79 8.55 -5.96
N GLU A 19 9.99 7.65 -6.91
CA GLU A 19 11.28 7.28 -7.48
C GLU A 19 12.22 6.55 -6.51
N ARG A 20 11.77 6.23 -5.30
CA ARG A 20 12.56 5.46 -4.36
C ARG A 20 12.09 4.02 -4.31
N ARG A 21 13.04 3.13 -4.12
CA ARG A 21 12.74 1.73 -3.89
C ARG A 21 12.62 1.53 -2.40
N ILE A 22 11.42 1.17 -1.97
CA ILE A 22 11.14 0.92 -0.57
C ILE A 22 10.73 -0.54 -0.44
N ASP A 23 11.19 -1.19 0.61
CA ASP A 23 10.80 -2.55 0.90
C ASP A 23 9.30 -2.57 1.23
N LEU A 24 8.55 -3.38 0.47
CA LEU A 24 7.11 -3.49 0.64
C LEU A 24 6.73 -3.88 2.06
N GLU A 25 7.46 -4.83 2.64
CA GLU A 25 7.17 -5.29 4.00
C GLU A 25 7.32 -4.17 5.02
N THR A 26 8.37 -3.37 4.88
CA THR A 26 8.60 -2.23 5.75
C THR A 26 7.48 -1.21 5.62
N GLU A 27 7.02 -0.94 4.40
CA GLU A 27 5.95 0.02 4.16
C GLU A 27 4.62 -0.48 4.72
N LEU A 28 4.34 -1.77 4.57
CA LEU A 28 3.13 -2.36 5.14
C LEU A 28 3.16 -2.32 6.66
N ASP A 29 4.31 -2.58 7.26
CA ASP A 29 4.47 -2.52 8.71
C ASP A 29 4.26 -1.09 9.22
N ALA A 30 4.80 -0.11 8.51
CA ALA A 30 4.61 1.30 8.87
C ALA A 30 3.15 1.70 8.77
N ALA A 31 2.46 1.26 7.72
CA ALA A 31 1.04 1.55 7.54
C ALA A 31 0.20 0.88 8.64
N ALA A 32 0.54 -0.36 9.00
CA ALA A 32 -0.14 -1.06 10.08
C ALA A 32 0.03 -0.34 11.42
N ALA A 33 1.21 0.21 11.66
CA ALA A 33 1.47 0.99 12.87
C ALA A 33 0.60 2.26 12.92
N GLU A 34 0.19 2.77 11.76
CA GLU A 34 -0.73 3.91 11.68
C GLU A 34 -2.20 3.49 11.68
N GLY A 35 -2.50 2.21 11.82
CA GLY A 35 -3.87 1.70 11.88
C GLY A 35 -4.48 1.32 10.55
N PHE A 36 -3.70 1.32 9.47
CA PHE A 36 -4.19 0.90 8.16
C PHE A 36 -4.30 -0.61 8.08
N GLN A 37 -5.29 -1.09 7.34
CA GLN A 37 -5.49 -2.51 7.05
C GLN A 37 -5.61 -2.71 5.55
N LEU A 38 -5.03 -3.79 5.05
CA LEU A 38 -5.17 -4.16 3.65
C LEU A 38 -6.60 -4.69 3.45
N VAL A 39 -7.35 -4.04 2.56
CA VAL A 39 -8.76 -4.43 2.31
C VAL A 39 -8.96 -4.96 0.91
N ASN A 40 -8.08 -4.69 -0.02
CA ASN A 40 -8.21 -5.19 -1.39
C ASN A 40 -6.87 -5.12 -2.11
N SER A 41 -6.75 -5.92 -3.15
CA SER A 41 -5.60 -5.84 -4.06
C SER A 41 -6.06 -6.22 -5.46
N PHE A 42 -5.44 -5.61 -6.46
CA PHE A 42 -5.73 -5.95 -7.86
C PHE A 42 -4.49 -5.73 -8.70
N THR A 43 -4.45 -6.43 -9.83
CA THR A 43 -3.33 -6.38 -10.75
C THR A 43 -3.77 -5.77 -12.07
N VAL A 44 -3.01 -4.80 -12.56
CA VAL A 44 -3.21 -4.20 -13.88
C VAL A 44 -1.85 -4.22 -14.58
N ASP A 45 -1.77 -4.96 -15.69
CA ASP A 45 -0.51 -5.23 -16.39
C ASP A 45 0.51 -5.83 -15.42
N ASP A 46 1.67 -5.20 -15.25
CA ASP A 46 2.70 -5.68 -14.34
C ASP A 46 2.67 -4.99 -12.98
N ASN A 47 1.62 -4.22 -12.73
CA ASN A 47 1.49 -3.47 -11.47
C ASN A 47 0.47 -4.14 -10.57
N VAL A 48 0.83 -4.31 -9.31
CA VAL A 48 -0.10 -4.76 -8.28
C VAL A 48 -0.42 -3.56 -7.40
N TYR A 49 -1.71 -3.30 -7.23
CA TYR A 49 -2.19 -2.22 -6.38
C TYR A 49 -2.75 -2.78 -5.09
N LEU A 50 -2.29 -2.26 -3.98
CA LEU A 50 -2.75 -2.66 -2.65
C LEU A 50 -3.53 -1.50 -2.06
N VAL A 51 -4.78 -1.75 -1.68
CA VAL A 51 -5.64 -0.73 -1.11
C VAL A 51 -5.69 -0.93 0.40
N LEU A 52 -5.29 0.09 1.12
CA LEU A 52 -5.30 0.09 2.58
C LEU A 52 -6.36 1.06 3.07
N ARG A 53 -6.96 0.75 4.20
CA ARG A 53 -8.00 1.57 4.79
C ARG A 53 -7.76 1.73 6.28
N ARG A 54 -8.06 2.93 6.75
CA ARG A 54 -8.05 3.23 8.18
C ARG A 54 -9.30 4.02 8.54
N ALA A 55 -10.01 3.56 9.55
CA ALA A 55 -11.12 4.32 10.12
C ALA A 55 -10.60 5.19 11.25
N SER A 56 -11.02 6.44 11.26
CA SER A 56 -10.60 7.36 12.31
C SER A 56 -11.80 8.11 12.89
#